data_adafc9e9400f3e9515a5305a8912a55a
#
_entry.id   adafc9e9400f3e9515a5305a8912a55a
#
_cell.length_a   1.000
_cell.length_b   1.000
_cell.length_c   1.000
_cell.angle_alpha   90.00
_cell.angle_beta   90.00
_cell.angle_gamma   90.00
#
_symmetry.space_group_name_H-M   'P 1'
#
loop_
_entity.id
_entity.type
_entity.pdbx_description
1 polymer ?
#
loop_
_entity_poly.entity_id
_entity_poly.type
_entity_poly.pdbx_seq_one_letter_code
_entity_poly.pdbx_strand_id
1 'polypeptide(L)'
;MKNVLILGAGGQIARHVINQLADKQTIKQTLFARQPAKIHKPYPTNSQIIMGDVLNHAALKQAMQGQDIVYANLTGEDLDIQANSVIAAMKACDVKRLIFVLSLGIYDEVPGKFGEWNNAVIGEPLKPFRRAADAIEASGLEYTILRPAWLTDEDIIDYELTSRNEPFKGTFVSRKSVAALITDIIDKPEKHIGENIGINQPGTDGDKPFFM
;
A
#
# COMPACT_ATOMS: atom_id res chain seq x y z
N MET A 1 -19.70 -10.22 -5.76
CA MET A 1 -18.57 -9.61 -6.52
C MET A 1 -18.04 -8.48 -5.67
N LYS A 2 -16.74 -8.43 -5.41
CA LYS A 2 -16.12 -7.35 -4.63
C LYS A 2 -15.63 -6.25 -5.57
N ASN A 3 -15.95 -5.00 -5.26
CA ASN A 3 -15.47 -3.83 -5.98
C ASN A 3 -14.25 -3.27 -5.25
N VAL A 4 -13.10 -3.23 -5.91
CA VAL A 4 -11.83 -2.80 -5.34
C VAL A 4 -11.36 -1.53 -6.05
N LEU A 5 -11.25 -0.44 -5.30
CA LEU A 5 -10.65 0.81 -5.78
C LEU A 5 -9.15 0.78 -5.53
N ILE A 6 -8.37 0.89 -6.58
CA ILE A 6 -6.89 0.94 -6.54
C ILE A 6 -6.45 2.38 -6.79
N LEU A 7 -6.07 3.08 -5.74
CA LEU A 7 -5.51 4.43 -5.79
C LEU A 7 -4.01 4.36 -6.07
N GLY A 8 -3.52 5.14 -7.02
CA GLY A 8 -2.13 5.04 -7.48
C GLY A 8 -1.88 3.81 -8.37
N ALA A 9 -2.86 3.46 -9.22
CA ALA A 9 -2.82 2.27 -10.07
C ALA A 9 -1.64 2.21 -11.06
N GLY A 10 -0.95 3.31 -11.32
CA GLY A 10 0.29 3.36 -12.12
C GLY A 10 1.56 2.99 -11.34
N GLY A 11 1.47 2.68 -10.05
CA GLY A 11 2.61 2.32 -9.20
C GLY A 11 3.12 0.90 -9.45
N GLN A 12 4.39 0.65 -9.09
CA GLN A 12 5.05 -0.63 -9.37
C GLN A 12 4.46 -1.80 -8.57
N ILE A 13 4.12 -1.62 -7.28
CA ILE A 13 3.44 -2.66 -6.51
C ILE A 13 2.01 -2.85 -7.04
N ALA A 14 1.30 -1.75 -7.32
CA ALA A 14 -0.07 -1.80 -7.85
C ALA A 14 -0.16 -2.60 -9.15
N ARG A 15 0.85 -2.51 -10.03
CA ARG A 15 0.95 -3.32 -11.25
C ARG A 15 0.86 -4.82 -10.94
N HIS A 16 1.60 -5.31 -9.95
CA HIS A 16 1.55 -6.73 -9.57
C HIS A 16 0.19 -7.10 -8.96
N VAL A 17 -0.39 -6.25 -8.12
CA VAL A 17 -1.73 -6.47 -7.56
C VAL A 17 -2.78 -6.55 -8.66
N ILE A 18 -2.78 -5.59 -9.60
CA ILE A 18 -3.71 -5.55 -10.74
C ILE A 18 -3.63 -6.84 -11.55
N ASN A 19 -2.41 -7.32 -11.84
CA ASN A 19 -2.19 -8.55 -12.58
C ASN A 19 -2.65 -9.81 -11.81
N GLN A 20 -2.38 -9.88 -10.51
CA GLN A 20 -2.80 -11.01 -9.67
C GLN A 20 -4.32 -11.08 -9.48
N LEU A 21 -5.02 -9.96 -9.64
CA LEU A 21 -6.48 -9.88 -9.59
C LEU A 21 -7.16 -10.03 -10.96
N ALA A 22 -6.39 -10.08 -12.06
CA ALA A 22 -6.92 -10.02 -13.43
C ALA A 22 -7.91 -11.15 -13.76
N ASP A 23 -7.60 -12.38 -13.31
CA ASP A 23 -8.39 -13.57 -13.63
C ASP A 23 -9.46 -13.90 -12.57
N LYS A 24 -9.58 -13.05 -11.54
CA LYS A 24 -10.55 -13.26 -10.44
C LYS A 24 -11.93 -12.72 -10.81
N GLN A 25 -12.79 -13.59 -11.31
CA GLN A 25 -14.17 -13.23 -11.72
C GLN A 25 -15.05 -12.69 -10.57
N THR A 26 -14.65 -12.91 -9.32
CA THR A 26 -15.34 -12.40 -8.14
C THR A 26 -14.93 -10.96 -7.78
N ILE A 27 -13.97 -10.38 -8.50
CA ILE A 27 -13.42 -9.05 -8.23
C ILE A 27 -13.60 -8.14 -9.44
N LYS A 28 -14.03 -6.91 -9.20
CA LYS A 28 -14.03 -5.81 -10.16
C LYS A 28 -13.05 -4.75 -9.69
N GLN A 29 -12.12 -4.36 -10.55
CA GLN A 29 -11.07 -3.39 -10.25
C GLN A 29 -11.44 -2.01 -10.80
N THR A 30 -11.36 -0.97 -9.98
CA THR A 30 -11.39 0.42 -10.41
C THR A 30 -10.00 1.01 -10.27
N LEU A 31 -9.34 1.27 -11.38
CA LEU A 31 -7.96 1.73 -11.46
C LEU A 31 -7.95 3.27 -11.50
N PHE A 32 -7.58 3.90 -10.38
CA PHE A 32 -7.57 5.36 -10.25
C PHE A 32 -6.16 5.90 -10.31
N ALA A 33 -5.87 6.78 -11.27
CA ALA A 33 -4.53 7.34 -11.46
C ALA A 33 -4.57 8.74 -12.07
N ARG A 34 -3.64 9.61 -11.67
CA ARG A 34 -3.43 10.93 -12.29
C ARG A 34 -3.01 10.83 -13.76
N GLN A 35 -2.23 9.81 -14.07
CA GLN A 35 -1.67 9.55 -15.40
C GLN A 35 -1.99 8.10 -15.82
N PRO A 36 -3.15 7.83 -16.44
CA PRO A 36 -3.54 6.49 -16.85
C PRO A 36 -2.54 5.80 -17.81
N ALA A 37 -1.76 6.58 -18.56
CA ALA A 37 -0.72 6.05 -19.43
C ALA A 37 0.39 5.28 -18.70
N LYS A 38 0.53 5.47 -17.37
CA LYS A 38 1.46 4.71 -16.53
C LYS A 38 0.92 3.36 -16.07
N ILE A 39 -0.38 3.11 -16.25
CA ILE A 39 -0.97 1.79 -15.95
C ILE A 39 -0.51 0.82 -17.02
N HIS A 40 0.03 -0.31 -16.59
CA HIS A 40 0.61 -1.30 -17.50
C HIS A 40 -0.47 -1.99 -18.35
N LYS A 41 -0.20 -2.11 -19.64
CA LYS A 41 -1.07 -2.83 -20.59
C LYS A 41 -0.61 -4.30 -20.75
N PRO A 42 -1.51 -5.24 -21.15
CA PRO A 42 -2.95 -5.04 -21.37
C PRO A 42 -3.71 -4.83 -20.06
N TYR A 43 -4.82 -4.08 -20.13
CA TYR A 43 -5.68 -3.89 -18.96
C TYR A 43 -6.53 -5.14 -18.74
N PRO A 44 -6.70 -5.60 -17.47
CA PRO A 44 -7.59 -6.72 -17.16
C PRO A 44 -9.03 -6.47 -17.60
N THR A 45 -9.70 -7.51 -18.07
CA THR A 45 -11.11 -7.43 -18.52
C THR A 45 -12.09 -7.09 -17.38
N ASN A 46 -11.70 -7.41 -16.14
CA ASN A 46 -12.44 -7.09 -14.93
C ASN A 46 -12.06 -5.70 -14.34
N SER A 47 -11.48 -4.82 -15.16
CA SER A 47 -11.06 -3.49 -14.71
C SER A 47 -11.70 -2.36 -15.48
N GLN A 48 -11.84 -1.21 -14.83
CA GLN A 48 -12.15 0.09 -15.42
C GLN A 48 -11.14 1.13 -14.96
N ILE A 49 -10.86 2.12 -15.81
CA ILE A 49 -9.87 3.16 -15.51
C ILE A 49 -10.60 4.48 -15.27
N ILE A 50 -10.23 5.16 -14.19
CA ILE A 50 -10.69 6.52 -13.87
C ILE A 50 -9.45 7.41 -13.73
N MET A 51 -9.39 8.47 -14.54
CA MET A 51 -8.38 9.50 -14.39
C MET A 51 -8.79 10.47 -13.28
N GLY A 52 -7.89 10.69 -12.31
CA GLY A 52 -8.13 11.64 -11.23
C GLY A 52 -6.97 11.77 -10.27
N ASP A 53 -7.04 12.79 -9.44
CA ASP A 53 -6.15 13.02 -8.33
C ASP A 53 -6.89 12.77 -7.01
N VAL A 54 -6.24 12.10 -6.05
CA VAL A 54 -6.83 11.85 -4.72
C VAL A 54 -7.08 13.14 -3.93
N LEU A 55 -6.43 14.23 -4.29
CA LEU A 55 -6.69 15.57 -3.72
C LEU A 55 -7.88 16.28 -4.38
N ASN A 56 -8.39 15.77 -5.51
CA ASN A 56 -9.66 16.22 -6.05
C ASN A 56 -10.81 15.46 -5.37
N HIS A 57 -11.36 16.06 -4.33
CA HIS A 57 -12.39 15.44 -3.49
C HIS A 57 -13.63 14.99 -4.26
N ALA A 58 -14.07 15.74 -5.28
CA ALA A 58 -15.22 15.37 -6.10
C ALA A 58 -14.95 14.13 -6.95
N ALA A 59 -13.80 14.08 -7.63
CA ALA A 59 -13.40 12.94 -8.45
C ALA A 59 -13.17 11.69 -7.59
N LEU A 60 -12.49 11.85 -6.43
CA LEU A 60 -12.24 10.75 -5.51
C LEU A 60 -13.55 10.20 -4.92
N LYS A 61 -14.47 11.07 -4.49
CA LYS A 61 -15.77 10.66 -3.97
C LYS A 61 -16.59 9.91 -5.02
N GLN A 62 -16.57 10.36 -6.27
CA GLN A 62 -17.24 9.66 -7.36
C GLN A 62 -16.66 8.26 -7.59
N ALA A 63 -15.33 8.12 -7.60
CA ALA A 63 -14.66 6.83 -7.76
C ALA A 63 -14.88 5.89 -6.57
N MET A 64 -15.11 6.45 -5.37
CA MET A 64 -15.33 5.72 -4.13
C MET A 64 -16.72 5.08 -4.01
N GLN A 65 -17.70 5.60 -4.74
CA GLN A 65 -19.08 5.11 -4.65
C GLN A 65 -19.19 3.64 -5.06
N GLY A 66 -19.82 2.82 -4.20
CA GLY A 66 -20.06 1.40 -4.45
C GLY A 66 -18.81 0.52 -4.38
N GLN A 67 -17.72 1.03 -3.81
CA GLN A 67 -16.53 0.23 -3.55
C GLN A 67 -16.66 -0.52 -2.22
N ASP A 68 -16.12 -1.74 -2.17
CA ASP A 68 -16.08 -2.55 -0.95
C ASP A 68 -14.73 -2.39 -0.24
N ILE A 69 -13.65 -2.26 -1.00
CA ILE A 69 -12.28 -2.20 -0.53
C ILE A 69 -11.53 -1.08 -1.25
N VAL A 70 -10.72 -0.32 -0.51
CA VAL A 70 -9.75 0.63 -1.06
C VAL A 70 -8.35 0.10 -0.82
N TYR A 71 -7.58 -0.03 -1.89
CA TYR A 71 -6.14 -0.24 -1.84
C TYR A 71 -5.43 1.04 -2.28
N ALA A 72 -4.64 1.64 -1.40
CA ALA A 72 -3.89 2.86 -1.65
C ALA A 72 -2.38 2.57 -1.78
N ASN A 73 -1.85 2.85 -2.98
CA ASN A 73 -0.44 2.78 -3.35
C ASN A 73 0.05 4.19 -3.72
N LEU A 74 0.06 5.07 -2.71
CA LEU A 74 0.33 6.49 -2.86
C LEU A 74 1.71 6.84 -2.31
N THR A 75 2.26 7.97 -2.75
CA THR A 75 3.55 8.49 -2.28
C THR A 75 3.63 9.99 -2.53
N GLY A 76 4.60 10.64 -1.90
CA GLY A 76 4.86 12.06 -2.06
C GLY A 76 5.10 12.75 -0.72
N GLU A 77 5.57 13.99 -0.79
CA GLU A 77 5.82 14.84 0.38
C GLU A 77 4.53 15.25 1.09
N ASP A 78 3.39 15.10 0.41
CA ASP A 78 2.03 15.40 0.86
C ASP A 78 1.22 14.14 1.18
N LEU A 79 1.88 13.01 1.46
CA LEU A 79 1.22 11.73 1.68
C LEU A 79 0.20 11.74 2.83
N ASP A 80 0.45 12.50 3.87
CA ASP A 80 -0.47 12.72 4.97
C ASP A 80 -1.74 13.48 4.54
N ILE A 81 -1.61 14.45 3.63
CA ILE A 81 -2.75 15.17 3.04
C ILE A 81 -3.55 14.22 2.13
N GLN A 82 -2.85 13.41 1.32
CA GLN A 82 -3.48 12.39 0.48
C GLN A 82 -4.24 11.36 1.33
N ALA A 83 -3.64 10.87 2.43
CA ALA A 83 -4.28 9.91 3.33
C ALA A 83 -5.54 10.49 3.97
N ASN A 84 -5.50 11.74 4.44
CA ASN A 84 -6.67 12.42 4.99
C ASN A 84 -7.80 12.58 3.95
N SER A 85 -7.46 12.88 2.70
CA SER A 85 -8.43 12.96 1.60
C SER A 85 -9.10 11.60 1.35
N VAL A 86 -8.32 10.51 1.34
CA VAL A 86 -8.85 9.14 1.19
C VAL A 86 -9.77 8.78 2.35
N ILE A 87 -9.36 9.02 3.60
CA ILE A 87 -10.16 8.76 4.80
C ILE A 87 -11.50 9.51 4.74
N ALA A 88 -11.47 10.79 4.37
CA ALA A 88 -12.67 11.61 4.26
C ALA A 88 -13.64 11.09 3.18
N ALA A 89 -13.12 10.70 2.01
CA ALA A 89 -13.93 10.13 0.92
C ALA A 89 -14.54 8.78 1.31
N MET A 90 -13.77 7.91 1.97
CA MET A 90 -14.25 6.61 2.46
C MET A 90 -15.39 6.78 3.45
N LYS A 91 -15.24 7.67 4.43
CA LYS A 91 -16.30 7.99 5.41
C LYS A 91 -17.56 8.56 4.75
N ALA A 92 -17.38 9.46 3.79
CA ALA A 92 -18.49 10.08 3.07
C ALA A 92 -19.28 9.08 2.17
N CYS A 93 -18.68 7.95 1.81
CA CYS A 93 -19.28 6.90 0.98
C CYS A 93 -19.57 5.59 1.75
N ASP A 94 -19.40 5.58 3.08
CA ASP A 94 -19.56 4.41 3.97
C ASP A 94 -18.71 3.20 3.55
N VAL A 95 -17.53 3.45 2.97
CA VAL A 95 -16.52 2.43 2.65
C VAL A 95 -15.59 2.28 3.85
N LYS A 96 -15.42 1.07 4.36
CA LYS A 96 -14.71 0.84 5.63
C LYS A 96 -13.34 0.22 5.48
N ARG A 97 -13.15 -0.67 4.50
CA ARG A 97 -11.95 -1.50 4.36
C ARG A 97 -10.87 -0.76 3.58
N LEU A 98 -9.75 -0.47 4.25
CA LEU A 98 -8.59 0.24 3.70
C LEU A 98 -7.33 -0.63 3.80
N ILE A 99 -6.60 -0.77 2.70
CA ILE A 99 -5.23 -1.30 2.67
C ILE A 99 -4.32 -0.17 2.20
N PHE A 100 -3.35 0.24 3.00
CA PHE A 100 -2.48 1.36 2.69
C PHE A 100 -1.01 0.96 2.77
N VAL A 101 -0.27 1.15 1.69
CA VAL A 101 1.17 0.88 1.66
C VAL A 101 1.92 2.14 2.11
N LEU A 102 2.70 1.99 3.17
CA LEU A 102 3.62 2.99 3.68
C LEU A 102 5.08 2.52 3.52
N SER A 103 5.88 2.60 4.56
CA SER A 103 7.31 2.22 4.54
C SER A 103 7.77 1.76 5.91
N LEU A 104 8.83 0.95 5.94
CA LEU A 104 9.61 0.69 7.15
C LEU A 104 10.19 2.01 7.69
N GLY A 105 10.55 2.02 8.97
CA GLY A 105 11.29 3.11 9.61
C GLY A 105 10.44 4.29 10.08
N ILE A 106 9.12 4.24 9.90
CA ILE A 106 8.23 5.35 10.32
C ILE A 106 8.00 5.42 11.84
N TYR A 107 8.40 4.39 12.59
CA TYR A 107 8.27 4.28 14.04
C TYR A 107 9.62 4.11 14.75
N ASP A 108 10.73 4.34 14.08
CA ASP A 108 12.08 4.04 14.56
C ASP A 108 12.27 2.55 14.92
N GLU A 109 11.49 1.68 14.29
CA GLU A 109 11.42 0.26 14.57
C GLU A 109 12.51 -0.58 13.89
N VAL A 110 13.33 0.03 13.05
CA VAL A 110 14.44 -0.65 12.36
C VAL A 110 15.68 -0.59 13.24
N PRO A 111 16.17 -1.74 13.77
CA PRO A 111 17.27 -1.75 14.73
C PRO A 111 18.66 -1.66 14.08
N GLY A 112 19.66 -1.31 14.91
CA GLY A 112 21.07 -1.41 14.59
C GLY A 112 21.53 -0.55 13.42
N LYS A 113 22.59 -0.98 12.76
CA LYS A 113 23.21 -0.24 11.65
C LYS A 113 22.28 -0.03 10.47
N PHE A 114 21.38 -0.98 10.21
CA PHE A 114 20.39 -0.82 9.16
C PHE A 114 19.43 0.33 9.48
N GLY A 115 18.99 0.46 10.74
CA GLY A 115 18.15 1.57 11.18
C GLY A 115 18.87 2.92 11.05
N GLU A 116 20.14 2.99 11.47
CA GLU A 116 20.96 4.20 11.34
C GLU A 116 21.11 4.60 9.86
N TRP A 117 21.44 3.65 9.00
CA TRP A 117 21.59 3.87 7.57
C TRP A 117 20.25 4.28 6.92
N ASN A 118 19.17 3.56 7.23
CA ASN A 118 17.83 3.85 6.70
C ASN A 118 17.38 5.28 7.08
N ASN A 119 17.56 5.66 8.33
CA ASN A 119 17.23 6.99 8.80
C ASN A 119 18.08 8.09 8.13
N ALA A 120 19.37 7.83 7.92
CA ALA A 120 20.25 8.76 7.22
C ALA A 120 19.84 8.96 5.75
N VAL A 121 19.32 7.92 5.09
CA VAL A 121 18.94 7.97 3.66
C VAL A 121 17.53 8.54 3.44
N ILE A 122 16.54 8.07 4.22
CA ILE A 122 15.13 8.38 4.00
C ILE A 122 14.38 8.95 5.22
N GLY A 123 15.04 9.21 6.35
CA GLY A 123 14.37 9.64 7.57
C GLY A 123 13.49 10.89 7.40
N GLU A 124 13.98 11.94 6.73
CA GLU A 124 13.20 13.14 6.45
C GLU A 124 12.00 12.88 5.50
N PRO A 125 12.18 12.19 4.34
CA PRO A 125 11.07 11.75 3.47
C PRO A 125 10.00 10.90 4.17
N LEU A 126 10.32 10.20 5.28
CA LEU A 126 9.35 9.38 6.00
C LEU A 126 8.41 10.15 6.93
N LYS A 127 8.65 11.41 7.22
CA LYS A 127 7.79 12.20 8.12
C LYS A 127 6.33 12.29 7.65
N PRO A 128 6.02 12.57 6.37
CA PRO A 128 4.64 12.50 5.87
C PRO A 128 4.04 11.09 5.96
N PHE A 129 4.85 10.05 5.78
CA PHE A 129 4.40 8.65 5.92
C PHE A 129 3.99 8.34 7.36
N ARG A 130 4.76 8.83 8.35
CA ARG A 130 4.40 8.69 9.76
C ARG A 130 3.08 9.40 10.07
N ARG A 131 2.92 10.65 9.62
CA ARG A 131 1.66 11.39 9.85
C ARG A 131 0.47 10.73 9.15
N ALA A 132 0.67 10.14 7.96
CA ALA A 132 -0.34 9.35 7.28
C ALA A 132 -0.75 8.11 8.11
N ALA A 133 0.22 7.37 8.67
CA ALA A 133 -0.04 6.24 9.54
C ALA A 133 -0.86 6.64 10.77
N ASP A 134 -0.46 7.71 11.46
CA ASP A 134 -1.17 8.22 12.64
C ASP A 134 -2.63 8.60 12.31
N ALA A 135 -2.87 9.24 11.15
CA ALA A 135 -4.21 9.59 10.69
C ALA A 135 -5.06 8.35 10.36
N ILE A 136 -4.47 7.34 9.71
CA ILE A 136 -5.16 6.09 9.38
C ILE A 136 -5.51 5.32 10.64
N GLU A 137 -4.59 5.17 11.59
CA GLU A 137 -4.82 4.47 12.87
C GLU A 137 -5.92 5.16 13.69
N ALA A 138 -6.00 6.50 13.65
CA ALA A 138 -7.04 7.28 14.34
C ALA A 138 -8.38 7.37 13.57
N SER A 139 -8.45 6.86 12.33
CA SER A 139 -9.59 7.07 11.44
C SER A 139 -10.87 6.34 11.84
N GLY A 140 -10.75 5.23 12.57
CA GLY A 140 -11.86 4.30 12.84
C GLY A 140 -12.24 3.40 11.65
N LEU A 141 -11.45 3.41 10.57
CA LEU A 141 -11.62 2.49 9.44
C LEU A 141 -11.11 1.08 9.77
N GLU A 142 -11.56 0.10 9.04
CA GLU A 142 -11.03 -1.26 9.03
C GLU A 142 -9.73 -1.28 8.20
N TYR A 143 -8.67 -0.68 8.75
CA TYR A 143 -7.41 -0.51 8.03
C TYR A 143 -6.47 -1.71 8.16
N THR A 144 -5.61 -1.88 7.15
CA THR A 144 -4.33 -2.56 7.23
C THR A 144 -3.27 -1.62 6.67
N ILE A 145 -2.26 -1.29 7.46
CA ILE A 145 -1.07 -0.57 7.00
C ILE A 145 0.03 -1.59 6.73
N LEU A 146 0.67 -1.48 5.57
CA LEU A 146 1.83 -2.28 5.20
C LEU A 146 3.08 -1.40 5.19
N ARG A 147 4.15 -1.86 5.85
CA ARG A 147 5.46 -1.21 5.91
C ARG A 147 6.51 -2.09 5.23
N PRO A 148 6.60 -2.07 3.90
CA PRO A 148 7.61 -2.86 3.20
C PRO A 148 9.02 -2.42 3.55
N ALA A 149 9.95 -3.39 3.59
CA ALA A 149 11.38 -3.16 3.48
C ALA A 149 11.75 -2.57 2.11
N TRP A 150 13.02 -2.38 1.82
CA TRP A 150 13.47 -1.88 0.52
C TRP A 150 13.04 -2.82 -0.60
N LEU A 151 12.53 -2.24 -1.68
CA LEU A 151 11.80 -3.00 -2.71
C LEU A 151 12.73 -3.46 -3.84
N THR A 152 12.63 -4.74 -4.21
CA THR A 152 13.28 -5.32 -5.39
C THR A 152 12.27 -5.69 -6.46
N ASP A 153 12.76 -5.94 -7.69
CA ASP A 153 11.96 -6.44 -8.81
C ASP A 153 12.18 -7.95 -9.05
N GLU A 154 12.71 -8.66 -8.06
CA GLU A 154 12.87 -10.11 -8.13
C GLU A 154 11.54 -10.82 -8.32
N ASP A 155 11.52 -11.84 -9.17
CA ASP A 155 10.34 -12.63 -9.48
C ASP A 155 10.11 -13.75 -8.45
N ILE A 156 9.96 -13.34 -7.17
CA ILE A 156 9.78 -14.23 -6.04
C ILE A 156 8.61 -13.78 -5.16
N ILE A 157 7.89 -14.75 -4.60
CA ILE A 157 6.93 -14.55 -3.51
C ILE A 157 7.47 -15.28 -2.29
N ASP A 158 8.18 -14.54 -1.45
CA ASP A 158 8.73 -15.02 -0.20
C ASP A 158 8.78 -13.86 0.79
N TYR A 159 8.06 -13.97 1.91
CA TYR A 159 8.00 -12.90 2.89
C TYR A 159 7.66 -13.40 4.29
N GLU A 160 8.11 -12.66 5.27
CA GLU A 160 7.65 -12.77 6.66
C GLU A 160 7.09 -11.43 7.13
N LEU A 161 6.30 -11.48 8.19
CA LEU A 161 5.62 -10.32 8.74
C LEU A 161 6.17 -9.99 10.13
N THR A 162 6.18 -8.69 10.43
CA THR A 162 6.58 -8.14 11.72
C THR A 162 5.46 -7.24 12.21
N SER A 163 5.05 -7.39 13.46
CA SER A 163 4.00 -6.54 14.04
C SER A 163 4.52 -5.09 14.26
N ARG A 164 3.60 -4.17 14.54
CA ARG A 164 3.94 -2.75 14.75
C ARG A 164 4.98 -2.52 15.84
N ASN A 165 4.92 -3.32 16.90
CA ASN A 165 5.73 -3.12 18.12
C ASN A 165 6.95 -4.04 18.21
N GLU A 166 7.19 -4.85 17.18
CA GLU A 166 8.37 -5.71 17.10
C GLU A 166 9.49 -5.01 16.32
N PRO A 167 10.77 -5.27 16.66
CA PRO A 167 11.89 -4.83 15.84
C PRO A 167 11.72 -5.34 14.40
N PHE A 168 11.90 -4.44 13.43
CA PHE A 168 11.79 -4.79 12.01
C PHE A 168 12.92 -5.77 11.62
N LYS A 169 12.59 -6.75 10.79
CA LYS A 169 13.52 -7.77 10.30
C LYS A 169 13.83 -7.54 8.83
N GLY A 170 14.99 -8.04 8.39
CA GLY A 170 15.40 -8.04 6.99
C GLY A 170 15.54 -6.64 6.38
N THR A 171 16.18 -6.56 5.23
CA THR A 171 16.53 -5.30 4.59
C THR A 171 15.74 -5.03 3.32
N PHE A 172 15.22 -6.06 2.65
CA PHE A 172 14.48 -5.91 1.40
C PHE A 172 13.33 -6.92 1.25
N VAL A 173 12.49 -6.67 0.25
CA VAL A 173 11.39 -7.57 -0.15
C VAL A 173 11.04 -7.31 -1.62
N SER A 174 10.62 -8.33 -2.36
CA SER A 174 10.16 -8.16 -3.73
C SER A 174 8.79 -7.43 -3.76
N ARG A 175 8.58 -6.58 -4.76
CA ARG A 175 7.27 -5.97 -5.01
C ARG A 175 6.18 -7.01 -5.23
N LYS A 176 6.56 -8.17 -5.80
CA LYS A 176 5.65 -9.30 -6.03
C LYS A 176 5.19 -9.93 -4.72
N SER A 177 6.06 -10.04 -3.71
CA SER A 177 5.71 -10.50 -2.35
C SER A 177 4.72 -9.56 -1.68
N VAL A 178 4.98 -8.25 -1.74
CA VAL A 178 4.06 -7.23 -1.17
C VAL A 178 2.70 -7.32 -1.85
N ALA A 179 2.67 -7.44 -3.18
CA ALA A 179 1.44 -7.59 -3.95
C ALA A 179 0.67 -8.87 -3.60
N ALA A 180 1.38 -9.98 -3.34
CA ALA A 180 0.76 -11.24 -2.94
C ALA A 180 0.03 -11.12 -1.59
N LEU A 181 0.65 -10.45 -0.60
CA LEU A 181 -0.01 -10.15 0.67
C LEU A 181 -1.24 -9.27 0.48
N ILE A 182 -1.15 -8.19 -0.31
CA ILE A 182 -2.29 -7.31 -0.62
C ILE A 182 -3.42 -8.10 -1.25
N THR A 183 -3.10 -8.97 -2.22
CA THR A 183 -4.08 -9.81 -2.90
C THR A 183 -4.76 -10.81 -1.96
N ASP A 184 -4.01 -11.43 -1.04
CA ASP A 184 -4.59 -12.32 -0.02
C ASP A 184 -5.54 -11.56 0.93
N ILE A 185 -5.20 -10.32 1.31
CA ILE A 185 -6.08 -9.45 2.12
C ILE A 185 -7.33 -9.04 1.33
N ILE A 186 -7.22 -8.75 0.03
CA ILE A 186 -8.39 -8.44 -0.82
C ILE A 186 -9.31 -9.66 -0.94
N ASP A 187 -8.76 -10.84 -1.06
CA ASP A 187 -9.53 -12.10 -1.10
C ASP A 187 -10.25 -12.37 0.23
N LYS A 188 -9.58 -12.11 1.34
CA LYS A 188 -10.02 -12.35 2.71
C LYS A 188 -9.96 -11.05 3.51
N PRO A 189 -10.91 -10.12 3.28
CA PRO A 189 -10.84 -8.75 3.81
C PRO A 189 -10.91 -8.66 5.33
N GLU A 190 -11.34 -9.72 6.01
CA GLU A 190 -11.32 -9.83 7.46
C GLU A 190 -9.92 -10.00 8.07
N LYS A 191 -8.90 -10.35 7.25
CA LYS A 191 -7.52 -10.49 7.71
C LYS A 191 -6.89 -9.13 7.99
N HIS A 192 -6.08 -9.09 9.03
CA HIS A 192 -5.22 -7.95 9.37
C HIS A 192 -5.97 -6.63 9.60
N ILE A 193 -7.26 -6.67 9.99
CA ILE A 193 -8.02 -5.46 10.36
C ILE A 193 -7.42 -4.84 11.63
N GLY A 194 -7.13 -3.53 11.56
CA GLY A 194 -6.52 -2.78 12.66
C GLY A 194 -5.03 -3.06 12.84
N GLU A 195 -4.40 -3.74 11.88
CA GLU A 195 -2.99 -4.09 11.97
C GLU A 195 -2.10 -3.16 11.13
N ASN A 196 -0.90 -2.94 11.65
CA ASN A 196 0.18 -2.20 11.02
C ASN A 196 1.39 -3.13 10.93
N ILE A 197 1.67 -3.64 9.74
CA ILE A 197 2.52 -4.81 9.53
C ILE A 197 3.76 -4.44 8.72
N GLY A 198 4.94 -4.79 9.24
CA GLY A 198 6.18 -4.83 8.47
C GLY A 198 6.21 -6.06 7.57
N ILE A 199 6.79 -5.92 6.38
CA ILE A 199 6.97 -7.03 5.44
C ILE A 199 8.39 -7.00 4.87
N ASN A 200 9.12 -8.10 5.02
CA ASN A 200 10.46 -8.32 4.49
C ASN A 200 10.60 -9.74 3.93
N GLN A 201 11.63 -9.97 3.15
CA GLN A 201 12.05 -11.31 2.74
C GLN A 201 12.85 -11.95 3.88
N PRO A 202 12.58 -13.21 4.27
CA PRO A 202 13.34 -13.91 5.30
C PRO A 202 14.82 -14.02 4.96
N GLY A 203 15.67 -13.97 5.99
CA GLY A 203 17.13 -14.17 5.83
C GLY A 203 17.84 -13.03 5.10
N THR A 204 17.22 -11.85 5.04
CA THR A 204 17.82 -10.66 4.39
C THR A 204 18.36 -9.64 5.39
N ASP A 205 18.63 -10.08 6.63
CA ASP A 205 19.23 -9.23 7.65
C ASP A 205 20.60 -8.74 7.21
N GLY A 206 20.93 -7.49 7.56
CA GLY A 206 22.19 -6.86 7.19
C GLY A 206 22.25 -5.39 7.57
N ASP A 207 23.37 -4.75 7.28
CA ASP A 207 23.59 -3.33 7.58
C ASP A 207 22.89 -2.40 6.57
N LYS A 208 22.55 -2.90 5.40
CA LYS A 208 21.78 -2.25 4.31
C LYS A 208 21.34 -3.28 3.26
N PRO A 209 20.41 -2.95 2.35
CA PRO A 209 20.10 -3.81 1.21
C PRO A 209 21.30 -4.05 0.32
N PHE A 210 21.43 -5.24 -0.25
CA PHE A 210 22.60 -5.65 -1.06
C PHE A 210 22.79 -4.81 -2.34
N PHE A 211 21.76 -4.16 -2.80
CA PHE A 211 21.74 -3.35 -4.04
C PHE A 211 21.92 -1.83 -3.80
N MET A 212 22.24 -1.41 -2.55
CA MET A 212 22.40 -0.01 -2.14
C MET A 212 23.83 0.31 -1.70
#